data_114a55567d73a75f3e75f066bc811591
#
_entry.id   114a55567d73a75f3e75f066bc811591
#
_cell.length_a   1.000
_cell.length_b   1.000
_cell.length_c   1.000
_cell.angle_alpha   90.00
_cell.angle_beta   90.00
_cell.angle_gamma   90.00
#
_symmetry.space_group_name_H-M   'P 1'
#
loop_
_entity.id
_entity.type
_entity.pdbx_description
1 polymer ?
#
loop_
_entity_poly.entity_id
_entity_poly.type
_entity_poly.pdbx_seq_one_letter_code
_entity_poly.pdbx_strand_id
1 'polypeptide(L)'
;MSRPRFQYRPPNFAAPPLSGAPDARFTPAPADGVLPDGFFSTTNLPTYVKLPGDWRRPRLPRMDCVIARNGDDLVTTEPRRVRRGDKVAMGSSEDGTEGIYVHAEGFLGKTHSPNEFGFMQTEVSRERPVDYGVLAQLLGEEKQRGGKILWVIGPALVHARAREDMIWFIENGYCQALLGGNAVAVHDLEAAIFGTTLGMSSSGEGVEGGHALHMRAINTVRRAGSIAAAVQQGIATSGIMHALVTRGVPYVLAGSIRDDGPLPDVIPDTLAAQDAMRAFTAVATFAVFVATALHAIAVGNMLPAFVDAADPADVRPLTTVCVDQTEFVVNKLRDRGTHQAYGVVTNAQDFMHVLRFYVERWQQATPVRTPAPSSR
;
A
#
# COMPACT_ATOMS: atom_id res chain seq x y z
N MET A 1 -9.19 -18.48 19.77
CA MET A 1 -8.93 -17.03 19.60
C MET A 1 -7.42 -16.85 19.63
N SER A 2 -6.77 -16.65 18.49
CA SER A 2 -5.37 -16.29 18.46
C SER A 2 -5.23 -14.88 19.02
N ARG A 3 -4.35 -14.68 20.00
CA ARG A 3 -4.05 -13.33 20.52
C ARG A 3 -3.50 -12.49 19.37
N PRO A 4 -3.90 -11.22 19.22
CA PRO A 4 -3.31 -10.36 18.22
C PRO A 4 -1.79 -10.31 18.44
N ARG A 5 -1.02 -10.52 17.35
CA ARG A 5 0.46 -10.52 17.39
C ARG A 5 1.04 -9.18 17.86
N PHE A 6 0.28 -8.10 17.67
CA PHE A 6 0.62 -6.77 18.11
C PHE A 6 -0.57 -6.17 18.84
N GLN A 7 -0.29 -5.59 20.00
CA GLN A 7 -1.26 -4.79 20.74
C GLN A 7 -0.73 -3.37 20.81
N TYR A 8 -1.54 -2.43 20.36
CA TYR A 8 -1.21 -1.02 20.53
C TYR A 8 -1.27 -0.64 22.00
N ARG A 9 -0.22 0.02 22.45
CA ARG A 9 -0.14 0.60 23.78
C ARG A 9 -0.15 2.11 23.62
N PRO A 10 -1.25 2.79 23.91
CA PRO A 10 -1.31 4.24 23.81
C PRO A 10 -0.28 4.89 24.74
N PRO A 11 0.22 6.10 24.40
CA PRO A 11 1.12 6.84 25.25
C PRO A 11 0.49 7.13 26.62
N ASN A 12 1.30 7.12 27.67
CA ASN A 12 0.84 7.59 28.98
C ASN A 12 1.06 9.10 29.10
N PHE A 13 0.10 9.89 28.66
CA PHE A 13 0.16 11.35 28.71
C PHE A 13 0.16 11.92 30.13
N ALA A 14 -0.20 11.14 31.14
CA ALA A 14 -0.17 11.55 32.56
C ALA A 14 1.22 11.36 33.20
N ALA A 15 2.16 10.71 32.54
CA ALA A 15 3.51 10.49 33.00
C ALA A 15 4.52 11.48 32.40
N PRO A 16 5.60 11.85 33.14
CA PRO A 16 6.72 12.58 32.53
C PRO A 16 7.38 11.80 31.36
N PRO A 17 7.90 12.47 30.32
CA PRO A 17 7.92 13.94 30.19
C PRO A 17 6.60 14.53 29.65
N LEU A 18 5.65 13.71 29.18
CA LEU A 18 4.47 14.16 28.44
C LEU A 18 3.48 14.96 29.31
N SER A 19 3.37 14.65 30.59
CA SER A 19 2.48 15.37 31.53
C SER A 19 2.84 16.85 31.69
N GLY A 20 4.12 17.19 31.59
CA GLY A 20 4.64 18.55 31.66
C GLY A 20 4.92 19.22 30.33
N ALA A 21 4.61 18.58 29.22
CA ALA A 21 4.92 19.09 27.88
C ALA A 21 4.17 20.42 27.61
N PRO A 22 4.80 21.38 26.92
CA PRO A 22 4.12 22.60 26.46
C PRO A 22 3.15 22.29 25.30
N ASP A 23 2.26 23.21 24.99
CA ASP A 23 1.49 23.16 23.76
C ASP A 23 2.42 23.34 22.55
N ALA A 24 2.14 22.62 21.45
CA ALA A 24 2.90 22.71 20.22
C ALA A 24 2.81 24.13 19.63
N ARG A 25 3.93 24.61 19.13
CA ARG A 25 4.01 25.92 18.45
C ARG A 25 3.62 25.76 16.99
N PHE A 26 2.96 26.78 16.43
CA PHE A 26 2.58 26.85 15.04
C PHE A 26 2.99 28.20 14.46
N THR A 27 3.56 28.19 13.25
CA THR A 27 3.98 29.41 12.54
C THR A 27 3.29 29.46 11.17
N PRO A 28 2.83 30.65 10.72
CA PRO A 28 2.25 30.79 9.40
C PRO A 28 3.29 30.51 8.30
N ALA A 29 2.88 29.77 7.26
CA ALA A 29 3.67 29.58 6.07
C ALA A 29 3.89 30.95 5.37
N PRO A 30 5.13 31.28 4.95
CA PRO A 30 5.45 32.57 4.37
C PRO A 30 4.91 32.77 2.96
N ALA A 31 4.78 31.70 2.19
CA ALA A 31 4.25 31.68 0.83
C ALA A 31 3.66 30.30 0.50
N ASP A 32 2.97 30.19 -0.64
CA ASP A 32 2.46 28.92 -1.15
C ASP A 32 3.63 27.95 -1.41
N GLY A 33 3.53 26.74 -0.84
CA GLY A 33 4.54 25.69 -0.97
C GLY A 33 5.85 25.97 -0.21
N VAL A 34 5.95 27.05 0.57
CA VAL A 34 7.14 27.41 1.35
C VAL A 34 6.85 27.24 2.84
N LEU A 35 7.68 26.47 3.50
CA LEU A 35 7.55 26.17 4.93
C LEU A 35 8.32 27.19 5.78
N PRO A 36 7.88 27.50 6.99
CA PRO A 36 8.65 28.32 7.92
C PRO A 36 9.89 27.56 8.41
N ASP A 37 11.02 28.24 8.59
CA ASP A 37 12.25 27.62 9.12
C ASP A 37 12.00 26.98 10.50
N GLY A 38 12.48 25.75 10.65
CA GLY A 38 12.29 24.98 11.91
C GLY A 38 10.92 24.28 11.99
N PHE A 39 10.25 24.06 10.87
CA PHE A 39 9.04 23.24 10.81
C PHE A 39 9.30 21.79 11.26
N PHE A 40 8.28 21.14 11.81
CA PHE A 40 8.32 19.72 12.13
C PHE A 40 8.03 18.87 10.89
N SER A 41 8.95 17.96 10.54
CA SER A 41 8.76 16.98 9.46
C SER A 41 8.16 15.70 10.02
N THR A 42 7.10 15.20 9.38
CA THR A 42 6.39 14.01 9.84
C THR A 42 7.14 12.72 9.49
N THR A 43 7.02 11.73 10.36
CA THR A 43 7.34 10.32 10.11
C THR A 43 6.06 9.55 9.73
N ASN A 44 6.17 8.26 9.45
CA ASN A 44 5.02 7.38 9.25
C ASN A 44 4.47 6.78 10.56
N LEU A 45 5.09 7.11 11.71
CA LEU A 45 4.72 6.60 13.02
C LEU A 45 3.54 7.38 13.64
N PRO A 46 2.84 6.80 14.63
CA PRO A 46 1.81 7.51 15.39
C PRO A 46 2.40 8.77 16.04
N THR A 47 1.98 9.93 15.58
CA THR A 47 2.45 11.22 16.06
C THR A 47 1.32 11.92 16.81
N TYR A 48 1.63 12.49 17.97
CA TYR A 48 0.70 13.24 18.81
C TYR A 48 1.17 14.68 18.93
N VAL A 49 0.24 15.60 18.83
CA VAL A 49 0.48 17.05 18.95
C VAL A 49 -0.34 17.56 20.14
N LYS A 50 0.31 18.23 21.07
CA LYS A 50 -0.34 18.83 22.21
C LYS A 50 -0.98 20.16 21.82
N LEU A 51 -2.29 20.23 21.99
CA LEU A 51 -3.08 21.45 21.93
C LEU A 51 -3.53 21.81 23.37
N PRO A 52 -4.06 23.04 23.60
CA PRO A 52 -4.57 23.37 24.91
C PRO A 52 -5.56 22.34 25.45
N GLY A 53 -5.16 21.63 26.48
CA GLY A 53 -5.98 20.65 27.19
C GLY A 53 -5.93 19.21 26.69
N ASP A 54 -5.34 18.92 25.52
CA ASP A 54 -5.39 17.56 24.95
C ASP A 54 -4.24 17.23 23.99
N TRP A 55 -3.92 15.94 23.86
CA TRP A 55 -3.03 15.40 22.85
C TRP A 55 -3.85 14.81 21.70
N ARG A 56 -3.60 15.26 20.46
CA ARG A 56 -4.34 14.82 19.28
C ARG A 56 -3.43 14.28 18.20
N ARG A 57 -3.91 13.27 17.48
CA ARG A 57 -3.24 12.76 16.30
C ARG A 57 -3.68 13.55 15.05
N PRO A 58 -2.74 13.96 14.17
CA PRO A 58 -3.10 14.53 12.87
C PRO A 58 -3.82 13.49 12.02
N ARG A 59 -4.80 13.91 11.26
CA ARG A 59 -5.43 13.08 10.24
C ARG A 59 -4.48 12.83 9.06
N LEU A 60 -4.70 11.74 8.32
CA LEU A 60 -3.95 11.34 7.13
C LEU A 60 -2.44 11.20 7.38
N PRO A 61 -2.01 10.43 8.41
CA PRO A 61 -0.60 10.31 8.74
C PRO A 61 0.20 9.71 7.60
N ARG A 62 1.37 10.28 7.33
CA ARG A 62 2.38 9.82 6.38
C ARG A 62 3.70 10.53 6.63
N MET A 63 4.81 9.98 6.07
CA MET A 63 6.12 10.62 6.14
C MET A 63 6.27 11.78 5.14
N ASP A 64 7.35 12.54 5.30
CA ASP A 64 7.80 13.62 4.40
C ASP A 64 6.76 14.71 4.19
N CYS A 65 6.03 15.04 5.23
CA CYS A 65 4.99 16.05 5.27
C CYS A 65 5.17 17.00 6.46
N VAL A 66 4.25 17.94 6.59
CA VAL A 66 4.12 18.80 7.77
C VAL A 66 2.76 18.61 8.40
N ILE A 67 2.62 19.07 9.66
CA ILE A 67 1.32 19.09 10.33
C ILE A 67 0.75 20.51 10.20
N ALA A 68 -0.31 20.64 9.40
CA ALA A 68 -1.06 21.89 9.29
C ALA A 68 -2.22 21.91 10.27
N ARG A 69 -2.47 23.10 10.87
CA ARG A 69 -3.55 23.32 11.84
C ARG A 69 -4.59 24.28 11.29
N ASN A 70 -5.86 23.88 11.32
CA ASN A 70 -6.99 24.74 11.05
C ASN A 70 -7.98 24.67 12.24
N GLY A 71 -8.02 25.71 13.06
CA GLY A 71 -8.72 25.65 14.35
C GLY A 71 -8.14 24.54 15.22
N ASP A 72 -8.97 23.56 15.57
CA ASP A 72 -8.59 22.37 16.35
C ASP A 72 -8.29 21.14 15.48
N ASP A 73 -8.46 21.25 14.18
CA ASP A 73 -8.16 20.18 13.23
C ASP A 73 -6.68 20.17 12.87
N LEU A 74 -6.05 18.99 12.95
CA LEU A 74 -4.67 18.75 12.57
C LEU A 74 -4.64 17.81 11.39
N VAL A 75 -3.95 18.20 10.31
CA VAL A 75 -3.86 17.39 9.08
C VAL A 75 -2.41 17.30 8.62
N THR A 76 -1.97 16.09 8.33
CA THR A 76 -0.69 15.89 7.65
C THR A 76 -0.81 16.33 6.19
N THR A 77 0.01 17.31 5.82
CA THR A 77 -0.09 18.01 4.53
C THR A 77 1.25 18.01 3.81
N GLU A 78 1.25 17.70 2.51
CA GLU A 78 2.46 17.82 1.71
C GLU A 78 2.90 19.27 1.57
N PRO A 79 4.21 19.57 1.59
CA PRO A 79 4.73 20.92 1.47
C PRO A 79 4.13 21.72 0.29
N ARG A 80 4.00 21.11 -0.89
CA ARG A 80 3.42 21.74 -2.10
C ARG A 80 1.96 22.16 -1.97
N ARG A 81 1.22 21.64 -0.97
CA ARG A 81 -0.19 21.96 -0.73
C ARG A 81 -0.39 23.03 0.33
N VAL A 82 0.68 23.35 1.07
CA VAL A 82 0.66 24.39 2.07
C VAL A 82 0.45 25.74 1.38
N ARG A 83 -0.49 26.52 1.89
CA ARG A 83 -0.77 27.87 1.39
C ARG A 83 -0.21 28.92 2.33
N ARG A 84 0.09 30.08 1.79
CA ARG A 84 0.51 31.23 2.59
C ARG A 84 -0.46 31.47 3.75
N GLY A 85 0.06 31.52 4.94
CA GLY A 85 -0.72 31.75 6.18
C GLY A 85 -1.19 30.48 6.89
N ASP A 86 -1.10 29.30 6.26
CA ASP A 86 -1.39 28.04 6.93
C ASP A 86 -0.51 27.86 8.16
N LYS A 87 -1.09 27.46 9.26
CA LYS A 87 -0.39 27.26 10.53
C LYS A 87 0.33 25.91 10.53
N VAL A 88 1.65 25.94 10.42
CA VAL A 88 2.53 24.77 10.35
C VAL A 88 3.15 24.50 11.72
N ALA A 89 3.14 23.25 12.18
CA ALA A 89 3.75 22.84 13.44
C ALA A 89 5.27 22.99 13.40
N MET A 90 5.82 23.51 14.50
CA MET A 90 7.23 23.84 14.65
C MET A 90 7.91 22.92 15.64
N GLY A 91 9.16 22.57 15.36
CA GLY A 91 10.01 21.80 16.27
C GLY A 91 10.84 20.76 15.55
N SER A 92 11.77 20.15 16.27
CA SER A 92 12.65 19.09 15.80
C SER A 92 12.70 17.90 16.77
N SER A 93 12.12 18.06 17.96
CA SER A 93 12.09 17.01 18.97
C SER A 93 10.87 16.10 18.77
N GLU A 94 11.08 14.81 18.95
CA GLU A 94 10.06 13.77 18.86
C GLU A 94 9.60 13.24 20.23
N ASP A 95 10.17 13.74 21.32
CA ASP A 95 9.99 13.22 22.68
C ASP A 95 8.88 13.92 23.49
N GLY A 96 8.21 14.90 22.89
CA GLY A 96 7.15 15.69 23.53
C GLY A 96 7.63 17.01 24.17
N THR A 97 8.93 17.28 24.24
CA THR A 97 9.47 18.50 24.88
C THR A 97 9.08 19.78 24.16
N GLU A 98 8.74 19.70 22.86
CA GLU A 98 8.22 20.80 22.05
C GLU A 98 6.71 20.68 21.74
N GLY A 99 5.99 19.80 22.47
CA GLY A 99 4.56 19.57 22.27
C GLY A 99 4.24 18.63 21.09
N ILE A 100 5.25 17.95 20.55
CA ILE A 100 5.09 16.92 19.52
C ILE A 100 5.76 15.63 20.00
N TYR A 101 5.01 14.54 20.00
CA TYR A 101 5.47 13.23 20.45
C TYR A 101 5.27 12.18 19.37
N VAL A 102 6.35 11.54 18.94
CA VAL A 102 6.34 10.41 18.01
C VAL A 102 6.40 9.12 18.81
N HIS A 103 5.32 8.33 18.74
CA HIS A 103 5.16 7.12 19.54
C HIS A 103 5.75 5.89 18.83
N ALA A 104 7.07 5.78 18.80
CA ALA A 104 7.78 4.69 18.14
C ALA A 104 7.53 3.32 18.80
N GLU A 105 7.29 3.29 20.12
CA GLU A 105 7.17 2.05 20.88
C GLU A 105 5.75 1.51 21.01
N GLY A 106 4.76 2.17 20.40
CA GLY A 106 3.34 1.80 20.51
C GLY A 106 3.02 0.39 20.04
N PHE A 107 3.85 -0.18 19.18
CA PHE A 107 3.67 -1.51 18.59
C PHE A 107 4.76 -2.51 18.99
N LEU A 108 5.55 -2.25 20.00
CA LEU A 108 6.54 -3.19 20.51
C LEU A 108 5.85 -4.42 21.09
N GLY A 109 5.50 -5.36 20.22
CA GLY A 109 5.23 -6.75 20.56
C GLY A 109 6.56 -7.50 20.66
N LYS A 110 6.58 -8.66 21.28
CA LYS A 110 7.74 -9.57 21.30
C LYS A 110 8.10 -9.93 19.84
N THR A 111 8.95 -9.17 19.21
CA THR A 111 9.40 -9.35 17.83
C THR A 111 10.52 -10.39 17.71
N HIS A 112 11.09 -10.85 18.83
CA HIS A 112 12.09 -11.92 18.84
C HIS A 112 11.73 -12.96 19.88
N SER A 113 11.52 -14.21 19.44
CA SER A 113 11.65 -15.35 20.31
C SER A 113 13.10 -15.37 20.81
N PRO A 114 13.34 -15.53 22.13
CA PRO A 114 14.70 -15.66 22.67
C PRO A 114 15.48 -16.85 22.08
N ASN A 115 14.79 -17.72 21.32
CA ASN A 115 15.34 -18.92 20.69
C ASN A 115 15.59 -18.76 19.16
N GLU A 116 15.41 -17.58 18.58
CA GLU A 116 15.91 -17.34 17.22
C GLU A 116 17.41 -17.10 17.28
N PHE A 117 18.18 -18.13 16.93
CA PHE A 117 19.60 -18.04 16.70
C PHE A 117 19.85 -17.03 15.56
N GLY A 118 20.21 -15.79 15.89
CA GLY A 118 20.57 -14.77 14.89
C GLY A 118 21.71 -15.19 13.95
N PHE A 119 22.51 -16.15 14.35
CA PHE A 119 23.54 -16.80 13.58
C PHE A 119 22.99 -17.59 12.36
N MET A 120 21.87 -18.26 12.49
CA MET A 120 21.25 -19.01 11.37
C MET A 120 20.59 -18.14 10.32
N GLN A 121 20.34 -16.87 10.60
CA GLN A 121 19.77 -15.93 9.62
C GLN A 121 20.78 -15.51 8.55
N THR A 122 22.08 -15.65 8.80
CA THR A 122 23.15 -15.24 7.89
C THR A 122 23.77 -16.40 7.11
N GLU A 123 23.67 -17.64 7.56
CA GLU A 123 24.39 -18.78 6.98
C GLU A 123 23.55 -19.76 6.14
N VAL A 124 22.24 -19.83 6.32
CA VAL A 124 21.44 -20.98 5.80
C VAL A 124 20.83 -20.77 4.43
N SER A 125 20.96 -19.70 3.79
CA SER A 125 20.72 -19.45 2.37
C SER A 125 20.50 -17.95 2.11
N ARG A 126 20.80 -17.53 0.91
CA ARG A 126 20.54 -16.16 0.42
C ARG A 126 19.05 -15.82 0.39
N GLU A 127 18.17 -16.80 0.52
CA GLU A 127 16.72 -16.63 0.60
C GLU A 127 16.27 -16.76 2.06
N ARG A 128 15.74 -15.65 2.60
CA ARG A 128 15.07 -15.71 3.91
C ARG A 128 13.81 -16.55 3.75
N PRO A 129 13.59 -17.59 4.56
CA PRO A 129 12.40 -18.41 4.48
C PRO A 129 11.16 -17.52 4.71
N VAL A 130 10.24 -17.56 3.76
CA VAL A 130 8.95 -16.87 3.85
C VAL A 130 7.95 -17.80 4.47
N ASP A 131 7.35 -17.40 5.56
CA ASP A 131 6.22 -18.14 6.14
C ASP A 131 4.92 -17.74 5.42
N TYR A 132 4.65 -18.42 4.31
CA TYR A 132 3.42 -18.21 3.53
C TYR A 132 2.15 -18.53 4.33
N GLY A 133 2.23 -19.44 5.31
CA GLY A 133 1.11 -19.72 6.21
C GLY A 133 0.77 -18.50 7.06
N VAL A 134 1.78 -17.79 7.55
CA VAL A 134 1.60 -16.52 8.27
C VAL A 134 1.02 -15.44 7.36
N LEU A 135 1.53 -15.28 6.14
CA LEU A 135 1.00 -14.29 5.20
C LEU A 135 -0.45 -14.59 4.83
N ALA A 136 -0.78 -15.85 4.57
CA ALA A 136 -2.15 -16.29 4.29
C ALA A 136 -3.10 -16.02 5.45
N GLN A 137 -2.67 -16.33 6.67
CA GLN A 137 -3.44 -16.03 7.88
C GLN A 137 -3.69 -14.52 8.01
N LEU A 138 -2.66 -13.68 7.85
CA LEU A 138 -2.78 -12.21 7.94
C LEU A 138 -3.75 -11.66 6.89
N LEU A 139 -3.64 -12.10 5.64
CA LEU A 139 -4.56 -11.74 4.56
C LEU A 139 -6.00 -12.18 4.86
N GLY A 140 -6.15 -13.41 5.33
CA GLY A 140 -7.45 -13.97 5.66
C GLY A 140 -8.13 -13.25 6.83
N GLU A 141 -7.39 -12.99 7.90
CA GLU A 141 -7.87 -12.20 9.04
C GLU A 141 -8.24 -10.77 8.63
N GLU A 142 -7.43 -10.14 7.77
CA GLU A 142 -7.71 -8.80 7.29
C GLU A 142 -8.99 -8.75 6.45
N LYS A 143 -9.19 -9.71 5.57
CA LYS A 143 -10.44 -9.84 4.81
C LYS A 143 -11.64 -10.06 5.75
N GLN A 144 -11.53 -10.92 6.77
CA GLN A 144 -12.61 -11.18 7.73
C GLN A 144 -13.01 -9.94 8.56
N ARG A 145 -12.05 -9.03 8.80
CA ARG A 145 -12.31 -7.74 9.47
C ARG A 145 -12.93 -6.69 8.54
N GLY A 146 -13.11 -6.98 7.26
CA GLY A 146 -13.54 -5.99 6.26
C GLY A 146 -12.45 -4.98 5.91
N GLY A 147 -11.19 -5.33 6.14
CA GLY A 147 -10.04 -4.48 5.86
C GLY A 147 -9.88 -4.15 4.39
N LYS A 148 -9.04 -3.15 4.10
CA LYS A 148 -8.77 -2.64 2.76
C LYS A 148 -7.40 -3.13 2.29
N ILE A 149 -7.39 -4.26 1.59
CA ILE A 149 -6.19 -4.87 1.02
C ILE A 149 -5.88 -4.19 -0.31
N LEU A 150 -4.77 -3.49 -0.36
CA LEU A 150 -4.29 -2.75 -1.52
C LEU A 150 -3.22 -3.57 -2.25
N TRP A 151 -3.34 -3.71 -3.56
CA TRP A 151 -2.33 -4.32 -4.40
C TRP A 151 -1.64 -3.28 -5.28
N VAL A 152 -0.31 -3.33 -5.32
CA VAL A 152 0.53 -2.50 -6.16
C VAL A 152 1.37 -3.44 -7.02
N ILE A 153 1.06 -3.52 -8.30
CA ILE A 153 1.63 -4.57 -9.16
C ILE A 153 2.35 -3.99 -10.38
N GLY A 154 3.37 -4.71 -10.81
CA GLY A 154 4.11 -4.40 -12.02
C GLY A 154 3.86 -5.40 -13.16
N PRO A 155 4.34 -5.08 -14.37
CA PRO A 155 4.09 -5.89 -15.57
C PRO A 155 4.70 -7.28 -15.51
N ALA A 156 5.76 -7.50 -14.72
CA ALA A 156 6.36 -8.82 -14.56
C ALA A 156 5.38 -9.85 -13.98
N LEU A 157 4.36 -9.43 -13.22
CA LEU A 157 3.30 -10.31 -12.75
C LEU A 157 2.53 -10.97 -13.92
N VAL A 158 2.29 -10.23 -14.99
CA VAL A 158 1.63 -10.77 -16.20
C VAL A 158 2.58 -11.67 -16.97
N HIS A 159 3.82 -11.22 -17.23
CA HIS A 159 4.81 -11.96 -18.00
C HIS A 159 5.28 -13.25 -17.30
N ALA A 160 5.38 -13.22 -15.98
CA ALA A 160 5.77 -14.37 -15.17
C ALA A 160 4.63 -15.37 -14.91
N ARG A 161 3.53 -15.29 -15.64
CA ARG A 161 2.40 -16.25 -15.56
C ARG A 161 1.66 -16.24 -14.22
N ALA A 162 1.73 -15.14 -13.45
CA ALA A 162 0.99 -14.97 -12.20
C ALA A 162 -0.38 -14.30 -12.38
N ARG A 163 -0.79 -14.10 -13.63
CA ARG A 163 -2.04 -13.43 -14.03
C ARG A 163 -3.27 -14.10 -13.43
N GLU A 164 -3.37 -15.43 -13.57
CA GLU A 164 -4.52 -16.19 -13.07
C GLU A 164 -4.61 -16.21 -11.55
N ASP A 165 -3.48 -16.18 -10.86
CA ASP A 165 -3.47 -16.07 -9.39
C ASP A 165 -3.96 -14.69 -8.94
N MET A 166 -3.58 -13.61 -9.63
CA MET A 166 -4.09 -12.27 -9.32
C MET A 166 -5.60 -12.16 -9.58
N ILE A 167 -6.09 -12.74 -10.67
CA ILE A 167 -7.53 -12.84 -10.96
C ILE A 167 -8.24 -13.54 -9.81
N TRP A 168 -7.69 -14.65 -9.33
CA TRP A 168 -8.26 -15.37 -8.20
C TRP A 168 -8.34 -14.51 -6.93
N PHE A 169 -7.28 -13.72 -6.61
CA PHE A 169 -7.32 -12.82 -5.44
C PHE A 169 -8.39 -11.74 -5.58
N ILE A 170 -8.58 -11.18 -6.79
CA ILE A 170 -9.64 -10.20 -7.08
C ILE A 170 -11.02 -10.85 -6.88
N GLU A 171 -11.26 -12.00 -7.53
CA GLU A 171 -12.55 -12.68 -7.53
C GLU A 171 -12.95 -13.20 -6.15
N ASN A 172 -11.98 -13.56 -5.34
CA ASN A 172 -12.21 -14.05 -3.98
C ASN A 172 -12.15 -12.93 -2.92
N GLY A 173 -12.17 -11.65 -3.32
CA GLY A 173 -12.30 -10.51 -2.40
C GLY A 173 -11.07 -10.27 -1.53
N TYR A 174 -9.88 -10.57 -2.03
CA TYR A 174 -8.60 -10.23 -1.41
C TYR A 174 -7.93 -9.01 -2.06
N CYS A 175 -8.65 -8.29 -2.91
CA CYS A 175 -8.20 -7.06 -3.54
C CYS A 175 -9.34 -6.02 -3.45
N GLN A 176 -9.16 -4.97 -2.66
CA GLN A 176 -10.11 -3.87 -2.53
C GLN A 176 -9.73 -2.66 -3.39
N ALA A 177 -8.47 -2.57 -3.81
CA ALA A 177 -8.02 -1.64 -4.83
C ALA A 177 -6.71 -2.13 -5.46
N LEU A 178 -6.49 -1.80 -6.74
CA LEU A 178 -5.26 -2.09 -7.46
C LEU A 178 -4.62 -0.81 -7.97
N LEU A 179 -3.34 -0.62 -7.68
CA LEU A 179 -2.54 0.48 -8.19
C LEU A 179 -1.44 -0.07 -9.10
N GLY A 180 -1.21 0.59 -10.22
CA GLY A 180 -0.19 0.18 -11.16
C GLY A 180 0.14 1.28 -12.17
N GLY A 181 0.84 0.90 -13.23
CA GLY A 181 1.15 1.78 -14.35
C GLY A 181 0.50 1.30 -15.64
N ASN A 182 0.74 2.06 -16.71
CA ASN A 182 0.27 1.69 -18.05
C ASN A 182 0.69 0.28 -18.46
N ALA A 183 1.96 -0.09 -18.23
CA ALA A 183 2.53 -1.33 -18.72
C ALA A 183 1.81 -2.59 -18.24
N VAL A 184 1.46 -2.68 -16.94
CA VAL A 184 0.78 -3.87 -16.41
C VAL A 184 -0.61 -4.06 -17.05
N ALA A 185 -1.35 -2.97 -17.22
CA ALA A 185 -2.67 -3.01 -17.86
C ALA A 185 -2.58 -3.33 -19.37
N VAL A 186 -1.61 -2.73 -20.06
CA VAL A 186 -1.38 -3.01 -21.50
C VAL A 186 -1.08 -4.48 -21.74
N HIS A 187 -0.18 -5.08 -20.97
CA HIS A 187 0.20 -6.48 -21.16
C HIS A 187 -0.90 -7.46 -20.77
N ASP A 188 -1.69 -7.12 -19.74
CA ASP A 188 -2.88 -7.90 -19.39
C ASP A 188 -3.94 -7.86 -20.51
N LEU A 189 -4.18 -6.68 -21.09
CA LEU A 189 -5.10 -6.50 -22.21
C LEU A 189 -4.58 -7.10 -23.53
N GLU A 190 -3.26 -7.04 -23.78
CA GLU A 190 -2.62 -7.76 -24.90
C GLU A 190 -2.88 -9.26 -24.78
N ALA A 191 -2.69 -9.82 -23.58
CA ALA A 191 -2.97 -11.23 -23.33
C ALA A 191 -4.45 -11.57 -23.51
N ALA A 192 -5.36 -10.69 -23.09
CA ALA A 192 -6.80 -10.89 -23.20
C ALA A 192 -7.30 -10.84 -24.66
N ILE A 193 -6.72 -9.95 -25.48
CA ILE A 193 -7.18 -9.67 -26.85
C ILE A 193 -6.47 -10.54 -27.90
N PHE A 194 -5.16 -10.77 -27.72
CA PHE A 194 -4.31 -11.42 -28.72
C PHE A 194 -3.67 -12.74 -28.23
N GLY A 195 -3.81 -13.08 -26.95
CA GLY A 195 -3.19 -14.29 -26.37
C GLY A 195 -1.68 -14.22 -26.19
N THR A 196 -1.10 -13.01 -26.26
CA THR A 196 0.35 -12.78 -26.18
C THR A 196 0.70 -11.76 -25.09
N THR A 197 1.91 -11.81 -24.55
CA THR A 197 2.49 -10.77 -23.72
C THR A 197 3.86 -10.38 -24.26
N LEU A 198 4.11 -9.10 -24.52
CA LEU A 198 5.32 -8.62 -25.22
C LEU A 198 5.56 -9.34 -26.55
N GLY A 199 4.49 -9.68 -27.27
CA GLY A 199 4.58 -10.44 -28.51
C GLY A 199 5.02 -11.89 -28.37
N MET A 200 5.04 -12.43 -27.14
CA MET A 200 5.36 -13.82 -26.84
C MET A 200 4.09 -14.61 -26.58
N SER A 201 3.97 -15.81 -27.14
CA SER A 201 2.90 -16.75 -26.84
C SER A 201 3.02 -17.32 -25.41
N SER A 202 1.99 -18.04 -24.96
CA SER A 202 2.02 -18.77 -23.68
C SER A 202 3.10 -19.86 -23.63
N SER A 203 3.54 -20.39 -24.80
CA SER A 203 4.66 -21.34 -24.90
C SER A 203 6.04 -20.65 -24.79
N GLY A 204 6.09 -19.32 -24.85
CA GLY A 204 7.35 -18.55 -24.80
C GLY A 204 7.98 -18.35 -26.19
N GLU A 205 7.24 -18.59 -27.27
CA GLU A 205 7.69 -18.36 -28.63
C GLU A 205 7.28 -16.97 -29.13
N GLY A 206 8.17 -16.28 -29.85
CA GLY A 206 7.86 -15.01 -30.50
C GLY A 206 6.84 -15.18 -31.61
N VAL A 207 5.81 -14.35 -31.61
CA VAL A 207 4.78 -14.34 -32.65
C VAL A 207 5.18 -13.35 -33.77
N GLU A 208 4.96 -13.70 -35.02
CA GLU A 208 5.22 -12.79 -36.14
C GLU A 208 4.46 -11.47 -35.97
N GLY A 209 5.16 -10.34 -36.09
CA GLY A 209 4.60 -9.01 -35.78
C GLY A 209 4.28 -8.75 -34.32
N GLY A 210 4.73 -9.61 -33.40
CA GLY A 210 4.44 -9.56 -31.96
C GLY A 210 4.83 -8.25 -31.30
N HIS A 211 5.91 -7.59 -31.77
CA HIS A 211 6.35 -6.29 -31.28
C HIS A 211 5.29 -5.18 -31.38
N ALA A 212 4.30 -5.32 -32.27
CA ALA A 212 3.23 -4.34 -32.44
C ALA A 212 1.97 -4.64 -31.60
N LEU A 213 1.86 -5.81 -30.97
CA LEU A 213 0.60 -6.27 -30.36
C LEU A 213 0.21 -5.44 -29.13
N HIS A 214 1.17 -5.02 -28.33
CA HIS A 214 0.89 -4.12 -27.22
C HIS A 214 0.32 -2.76 -27.68
N MET A 215 0.86 -2.18 -28.76
CA MET A 215 0.32 -0.95 -29.37
C MET A 215 -1.07 -1.17 -29.97
N ARG A 216 -1.29 -2.33 -30.58
CA ARG A 216 -2.62 -2.71 -31.11
C ARG A 216 -3.63 -2.88 -29.98
N ALA A 217 -3.25 -3.45 -28.85
CA ALA A 217 -4.09 -3.54 -27.66
C ALA A 217 -4.49 -2.15 -27.17
N ILE A 218 -3.52 -1.23 -27.00
CA ILE A 218 -3.79 0.16 -26.61
C ILE A 218 -4.76 0.83 -27.59
N ASN A 219 -4.51 0.71 -28.90
CA ASN A 219 -5.35 1.32 -29.92
C ASN A 219 -6.77 0.73 -29.94
N THR A 220 -6.89 -0.56 -29.66
CA THR A 220 -8.20 -1.23 -29.57
C THR A 220 -9.01 -0.71 -28.38
N VAL A 221 -8.39 -0.57 -27.22
CA VAL A 221 -9.03 0.01 -26.03
C VAL A 221 -9.36 1.49 -26.22
N ARG A 222 -8.47 2.25 -26.88
CA ARG A 222 -8.74 3.65 -27.22
C ARG A 222 -9.97 3.82 -28.10
N ARG A 223 -10.18 2.93 -29.09
CA ARG A 223 -11.40 2.92 -29.92
C ARG A 223 -12.64 2.58 -29.10
N ALA A 224 -12.52 1.74 -28.09
CA ALA A 224 -13.62 1.44 -27.17
C ALA A 224 -13.93 2.60 -26.22
N GLY A 225 -12.96 3.49 -25.97
CA GLY A 225 -13.07 4.68 -25.12
C GLY A 225 -12.50 4.51 -23.73
N SER A 226 -12.52 3.32 -23.16
CA SER A 226 -11.94 2.97 -21.84
C SER A 226 -11.75 1.46 -21.70
N ILE A 227 -11.00 1.05 -20.69
CA ILE A 227 -10.87 -0.36 -20.30
C ILE A 227 -12.26 -0.95 -19.94
N ALA A 228 -13.05 -0.23 -19.16
CA ALA A 228 -14.40 -0.65 -18.80
C ALA A 228 -15.30 -0.83 -20.02
N ALA A 229 -15.24 0.09 -21.00
CA ALA A 229 -15.98 -0.03 -22.24
C ALA A 229 -15.49 -1.21 -23.09
N ALA A 230 -14.19 -1.49 -23.16
CA ALA A 230 -13.64 -2.64 -23.85
C ALA A 230 -14.11 -3.98 -23.24
N VAL A 231 -14.25 -4.06 -21.92
CA VAL A 231 -14.82 -5.21 -21.23
C VAL A 231 -16.32 -5.35 -21.53
N GLN A 232 -17.10 -4.27 -21.42
CA GLN A 232 -18.54 -4.28 -21.69
C GLN A 232 -18.87 -4.64 -23.14
N GLN A 233 -18.03 -4.25 -24.08
CA GLN A 233 -18.18 -4.59 -25.51
C GLN A 233 -17.68 -6.00 -25.85
N GLY A 234 -17.19 -6.77 -24.89
CA GLY A 234 -16.66 -8.13 -25.11
C GLY A 234 -15.34 -8.16 -25.87
N ILE A 235 -14.60 -7.06 -25.90
CA ILE A 235 -13.26 -6.98 -26.53
C ILE A 235 -12.20 -7.59 -25.61
N ALA A 236 -12.26 -7.28 -24.32
CA ALA A 236 -11.42 -7.89 -23.29
C ALA A 236 -12.29 -8.81 -22.43
N THR A 237 -12.17 -10.12 -22.63
CA THR A 237 -13.05 -11.14 -22.02
C THR A 237 -12.38 -11.91 -20.86
N SER A 238 -11.15 -11.61 -20.57
CA SER A 238 -10.37 -12.26 -19.50
C SER A 238 -9.30 -11.32 -18.99
N GLY A 239 -8.71 -11.67 -17.84
CA GLY A 239 -7.55 -10.96 -17.34
C GLY A 239 -7.80 -10.17 -16.05
N ILE A 240 -6.72 -9.56 -15.57
CA ILE A 240 -6.73 -8.75 -14.36
C ILE A 240 -7.69 -7.56 -14.53
N MET A 241 -7.56 -6.82 -15.64
CA MET A 241 -8.40 -5.65 -15.90
C MET A 241 -9.87 -6.04 -16.08
N HIS A 242 -10.15 -7.16 -16.76
CA HIS A 242 -11.50 -7.72 -16.87
C HIS A 242 -12.07 -8.07 -15.49
N ALA A 243 -11.30 -8.76 -14.64
CA ALA A 243 -11.73 -9.13 -13.30
C ALA A 243 -12.01 -7.90 -12.41
N LEU A 244 -11.15 -6.86 -12.47
CA LEU A 244 -11.36 -5.62 -11.75
C LEU A 244 -12.67 -4.93 -12.16
N VAL A 245 -12.92 -4.81 -13.45
CA VAL A 245 -14.15 -4.18 -13.99
C VAL A 245 -15.38 -4.99 -13.61
N THR A 246 -15.38 -6.30 -13.83
CA THR A 246 -16.55 -7.17 -13.57
C THR A 246 -16.89 -7.31 -12.09
N ARG A 247 -15.88 -7.24 -11.21
CA ARG A 247 -16.06 -7.27 -9.75
C ARG A 247 -16.26 -5.88 -9.13
N GLY A 248 -16.18 -4.81 -9.94
CA GLY A 248 -16.30 -3.44 -9.44
C GLY A 248 -15.17 -3.04 -8.48
N VAL A 249 -13.99 -3.65 -8.62
CA VAL A 249 -12.81 -3.30 -7.82
C VAL A 249 -12.13 -2.08 -8.45
N PRO A 250 -11.96 -0.98 -7.70
CA PRO A 250 -11.33 0.22 -8.22
C PRO A 250 -9.84 -0.01 -8.52
N TYR A 251 -9.34 0.71 -9.53
CA TYR A 251 -7.93 0.72 -9.88
C TYR A 251 -7.46 2.12 -10.25
N VAL A 252 -6.16 2.38 -10.08
CA VAL A 252 -5.49 3.60 -10.55
C VAL A 252 -4.27 3.19 -11.37
N LEU A 253 -4.21 3.70 -12.60
CA LEU A 253 -3.08 3.53 -13.49
C LEU A 253 -2.35 4.86 -13.64
N ALA A 254 -1.12 4.95 -13.11
CA ALA A 254 -0.29 6.13 -13.24
C ALA A 254 0.53 6.09 -14.53
N GLY A 255 0.62 7.22 -15.21
CA GLY A 255 1.52 7.40 -16.33
C GLY A 255 2.99 7.50 -15.90
N SER A 256 3.88 7.33 -16.85
CA SER A 256 5.32 7.50 -16.69
C SER A 256 5.95 8.18 -17.90
N ILE A 257 7.19 8.65 -17.75
CA ILE A 257 7.96 9.26 -18.86
C ILE A 257 8.25 8.28 -20.02
N ARG A 258 7.96 6.99 -19.83
CA ARG A 258 8.12 5.94 -20.86
C ARG A 258 6.88 5.76 -21.73
N ASP A 259 5.75 6.36 -21.37
CA ASP A 259 4.47 6.09 -22.01
C ASP A 259 4.26 7.02 -23.22
N ASP A 260 4.58 6.53 -24.43
CA ASP A 260 4.44 7.27 -25.69
C ASP A 260 3.00 7.27 -26.26
N GLY A 261 2.04 7.01 -25.45
CA GLY A 261 0.64 6.94 -25.86
C GLY A 261 -0.12 5.90 -25.04
N PRO A 262 -0.37 6.19 -23.75
CA PRO A 262 -0.92 5.21 -22.82
C PRO A 262 -2.39 4.88 -23.09
N LEU A 263 -2.92 3.90 -22.39
CA LEU A 263 -4.37 3.60 -22.33
C LEU A 263 -5.16 4.84 -21.90
N PRO A 264 -6.42 4.99 -22.32
CA PRO A 264 -7.25 6.14 -21.98
C PRO A 264 -7.49 6.31 -20.46
N ASP A 265 -7.45 5.21 -19.72
CA ASP A 265 -7.67 5.19 -18.26
C ASP A 265 -6.42 5.58 -17.45
N VAL A 266 -5.27 5.77 -18.11
CA VAL A 266 -4.02 6.17 -17.45
C VAL A 266 -4.03 7.65 -17.14
N ILE A 267 -3.67 8.03 -15.93
CA ILE A 267 -3.54 9.41 -15.48
C ILE A 267 -2.09 9.87 -15.79
N PRO A 268 -1.87 10.71 -16.82
CA PRO A 268 -0.52 11.10 -17.24
C PRO A 268 0.13 12.14 -16.32
N ASP A 269 -0.67 12.98 -15.67
CA ASP A 269 -0.16 13.94 -14.68
C ASP A 269 0.21 13.23 -13.38
N THR A 270 1.47 13.37 -12.96
CA THR A 270 2.01 12.64 -11.79
C THR A 270 1.39 13.08 -10.47
N LEU A 271 0.99 14.34 -10.35
CA LEU A 271 0.36 14.86 -9.14
C LEU A 271 -1.09 14.37 -9.05
N ALA A 272 -1.81 14.41 -10.17
CA ALA A 272 -3.17 13.88 -10.24
C ALA A 272 -3.19 12.36 -9.99
N ALA A 273 -2.23 11.61 -10.54
CA ALA A 273 -2.08 10.18 -10.27
C ALA A 273 -1.81 9.90 -8.79
N GLN A 274 -0.91 10.67 -8.17
CA GLN A 274 -0.63 10.55 -6.74
C GLN A 274 -1.87 10.86 -5.89
N ASP A 275 -2.65 11.87 -6.25
CA ASP A 275 -3.89 12.22 -5.55
C ASP A 275 -4.93 11.11 -5.66
N ALA A 276 -5.11 10.54 -6.85
CA ALA A 276 -6.00 9.41 -7.05
C ALA A 276 -5.56 8.18 -6.21
N MET A 277 -4.26 7.89 -6.15
CA MET A 277 -3.73 6.80 -5.33
C MET A 277 -3.90 7.07 -3.83
N ARG A 278 -3.79 8.32 -3.37
CA ARG A 278 -3.96 8.67 -1.95
C ARG A 278 -5.34 8.36 -1.40
N ALA A 279 -6.37 8.41 -2.21
CA ALA A 279 -7.71 8.01 -1.80
C ALA A 279 -7.75 6.56 -1.28
N PHE A 280 -6.89 5.69 -1.82
CA PHE A 280 -6.80 4.28 -1.41
C PHE A 280 -5.74 4.06 -0.33
N THR A 281 -4.58 4.73 -0.41
CA THR A 281 -3.51 4.55 0.59
C THR A 281 -3.91 5.08 1.96
N ALA A 282 -4.72 6.14 2.02
CA ALA A 282 -5.20 6.72 3.27
C ALA A 282 -6.12 5.78 4.09
N VAL A 283 -6.74 4.82 3.43
CA VAL A 283 -7.67 3.86 4.07
C VAL A 283 -7.17 2.42 4.02
N ALA A 284 -5.99 2.19 3.43
CA ALA A 284 -5.41 0.86 3.33
C ALA A 284 -5.11 0.30 4.72
N THR A 285 -5.36 -0.98 4.89
CA THR A 285 -5.09 -1.70 6.14
C THR A 285 -4.07 -2.83 5.94
N PHE A 286 -3.84 -3.18 4.69
CA PHE A 286 -2.86 -4.14 4.22
C PHE A 286 -2.40 -3.74 2.81
N ALA A 287 -1.11 -3.82 2.50
CA ALA A 287 -0.61 -3.52 1.18
C ALA A 287 0.36 -4.59 0.67
N VAL A 288 0.17 -5.04 -0.57
CA VAL A 288 1.03 -6.01 -1.25
C VAL A 288 1.65 -5.37 -2.48
N PHE A 289 2.97 -5.36 -2.52
CA PHE A 289 3.77 -4.81 -3.61
C PHE A 289 4.45 -5.96 -4.35
N VAL A 290 4.16 -6.13 -5.64
CA VAL A 290 4.71 -7.23 -6.43
C VAL A 290 5.33 -6.71 -7.73
N ALA A 291 6.64 -6.95 -7.90
CA ALA A 291 7.37 -6.73 -9.14
C ALA A 291 7.28 -5.31 -9.70
N THR A 292 7.27 -4.30 -8.85
CA THR A 292 7.27 -2.89 -9.24
C THR A 292 8.04 -2.03 -8.23
N ALA A 293 9.25 -1.60 -8.59
CA ALA A 293 10.06 -0.75 -7.71
C ALA A 293 9.52 0.68 -7.62
N LEU A 294 9.18 1.30 -8.77
CA LEU A 294 8.79 2.70 -8.83
C LEU A 294 7.48 2.97 -8.08
N HIS A 295 6.41 2.25 -8.44
CA HIS A 295 5.10 2.43 -7.81
C HIS A 295 5.11 1.98 -6.34
N ALA A 296 5.86 0.93 -6.01
CA ALA A 296 6.00 0.47 -4.64
C ALA A 296 6.65 1.52 -3.73
N ILE A 297 7.72 2.19 -4.19
CA ILE A 297 8.37 3.27 -3.44
C ILE A 297 7.41 4.47 -3.29
N ALA A 298 6.74 4.88 -4.37
CA ALA A 298 5.82 6.01 -4.35
C ALA A 298 4.63 5.74 -3.40
N VAL A 299 4.00 4.57 -3.51
CA VAL A 299 2.88 4.18 -2.67
C VAL A 299 3.32 3.96 -1.22
N GLY A 300 4.47 3.32 -1.00
CA GLY A 300 5.03 3.12 0.34
C GLY A 300 5.22 4.43 1.10
N ASN A 301 5.69 5.48 0.43
CA ASN A 301 5.82 6.82 1.03
C ASN A 301 4.45 7.48 1.36
N MET A 302 3.38 7.03 0.73
CA MET A 302 2.02 7.54 1.00
C MET A 302 1.30 6.78 2.12
N LEU A 303 1.78 5.59 2.50
CA LEU A 303 1.16 4.77 3.53
C LEU A 303 1.56 5.25 4.94
N PRO A 304 0.61 5.24 5.90
CA PRO A 304 0.95 5.30 7.32
C PRO A 304 1.60 3.99 7.77
N ALA A 305 2.33 4.02 8.89
CA ALA A 305 2.86 2.80 9.49
C ALA A 305 1.81 1.98 10.25
N PHE A 306 0.62 2.53 10.42
CA PHE A 306 -0.44 1.95 11.24
C PHE A 306 -1.81 2.21 10.65
N VAL A 307 -2.74 1.35 11.02
CA VAL A 307 -4.16 1.55 10.75
C VAL A 307 -4.72 2.41 11.86
N ASP A 308 -5.15 3.63 11.52
CA ASP A 308 -5.78 4.52 12.47
C ASP A 308 -7.24 4.12 12.68
N ALA A 309 -7.64 4.01 13.94
CA ALA A 309 -8.99 3.66 14.33
C ALA A 309 -9.47 4.56 15.48
N ALA A 310 -10.78 4.76 15.54
CA ALA A 310 -11.41 5.54 16.62
C ALA A 310 -11.23 4.86 17.98
N ASP A 311 -11.38 3.52 18.01
CA ASP A 311 -11.06 2.74 19.21
C ASP A 311 -9.55 2.43 19.26
N PRO A 312 -8.83 2.83 20.31
CA PRO A 312 -7.42 2.48 20.49
C PRO A 312 -7.14 0.97 20.43
N ALA A 313 -8.11 0.13 20.78
CA ALA A 313 -7.96 -1.32 20.72
C ALA A 313 -7.88 -1.85 19.28
N ASP A 314 -8.39 -1.11 18.30
CA ASP A 314 -8.36 -1.44 16.88
C ASP A 314 -7.17 -0.84 16.14
N VAL A 315 -6.41 0.04 16.81
CA VAL A 315 -5.15 0.57 16.25
C VAL A 315 -4.13 -0.55 16.16
N ARG A 316 -3.59 -0.78 14.96
CA ARG A 316 -2.64 -1.87 14.69
C ARG A 316 -1.61 -1.47 13.64
N PRO A 317 -0.47 -2.16 13.55
CA PRO A 317 0.45 -1.93 12.45
C PRO A 317 -0.25 -2.18 11.11
N LEU A 318 0.00 -1.33 10.14
CA LEU A 318 -0.35 -1.62 8.77
C LEU A 318 0.63 -2.69 8.25
N THR A 319 0.11 -3.77 7.71
CA THR A 319 0.94 -4.84 7.15
C THR A 319 1.34 -4.52 5.72
N THR A 320 2.63 -4.59 5.42
CA THR A 320 3.15 -4.48 4.06
C THR A 320 3.90 -5.75 3.67
N VAL A 321 3.69 -6.20 2.44
CA VAL A 321 4.41 -7.33 1.83
C VAL A 321 5.05 -6.84 0.54
N CYS A 322 6.38 -6.89 0.46
CA CYS A 322 7.15 -6.43 -0.68
C CYS A 322 7.84 -7.60 -1.37
N VAL A 323 7.54 -7.83 -2.63
CA VAL A 323 8.02 -8.96 -3.41
C VAL A 323 8.77 -8.46 -4.64
N ASP A 324 10.04 -8.81 -4.74
CA ASP A 324 10.88 -8.51 -5.89
C ASP A 324 11.98 -9.56 -6.02
N GLN A 325 12.58 -9.68 -7.20
CA GLN A 325 13.72 -10.56 -7.44
C GLN A 325 15.04 -10.01 -6.88
N THR A 326 15.07 -8.73 -6.53
CA THR A 326 16.26 -8.06 -6.05
C THR A 326 16.12 -7.69 -4.57
N GLU A 327 17.08 -8.12 -3.75
CA GLU A 327 17.13 -7.79 -2.33
C GLU A 327 17.21 -6.27 -2.09
N PHE A 328 17.85 -5.53 -2.99
CA PHE A 328 17.95 -4.08 -2.90
C PHE A 328 16.58 -3.40 -2.90
N VAL A 329 15.69 -3.80 -3.82
CA VAL A 329 14.33 -3.23 -3.89
C VAL A 329 13.53 -3.59 -2.65
N VAL A 330 13.58 -4.86 -2.23
CA VAL A 330 12.87 -5.36 -1.06
C VAL A 330 13.31 -4.63 0.21
N ASN A 331 14.63 -4.47 0.43
CA ASN A 331 15.15 -3.75 1.60
C ASN A 331 14.76 -2.27 1.57
N LYS A 332 14.88 -1.61 0.41
CA LYS A 332 14.48 -0.20 0.28
C LYS A 332 13.01 0.06 0.61
N LEU A 333 12.14 -0.89 0.29
CA LEU A 333 10.71 -0.82 0.63
C LEU A 333 10.47 -1.13 2.10
N ARG A 334 11.18 -2.11 2.65
CA ARG A 334 11.10 -2.47 4.06
C ARG A 334 11.55 -1.32 4.98
N ASP A 335 12.59 -0.60 4.60
CA ASP A 335 13.11 0.54 5.38
C ASP A 335 12.15 1.74 5.41
N ARG A 336 11.27 1.84 4.41
CA ARG A 336 10.17 2.83 4.36
C ARG A 336 8.85 2.29 4.88
N GLY A 337 8.84 1.01 5.23
CA GLY A 337 7.65 0.28 5.59
C GLY A 337 7.18 0.54 7.01
N THR A 338 6.22 -0.25 7.36
CA THR A 338 5.56 -0.27 8.65
C THR A 338 6.33 -1.16 9.63
N HIS A 339 5.95 -1.15 10.89
CA HIS A 339 6.47 -2.10 11.88
C HIS A 339 6.23 -3.57 11.51
N GLN A 340 5.31 -3.83 10.57
CA GLN A 340 4.97 -5.17 10.09
C GLN A 340 5.22 -5.28 8.58
N ALA A 341 6.48 -5.08 8.17
CA ALA A 341 6.90 -5.20 6.79
C ALA A 341 7.56 -6.55 6.51
N TYR A 342 7.04 -7.29 5.54
CA TYR A 342 7.59 -8.55 5.06
C TYR A 342 8.27 -8.32 3.72
N GLY A 343 9.56 -8.65 3.66
CA GLY A 343 10.33 -8.63 2.42
C GLY A 343 10.49 -10.05 1.88
N VAL A 344 10.15 -10.27 0.61
CA VAL A 344 10.21 -11.56 -0.06
C VAL A 344 11.05 -11.43 -1.32
N VAL A 345 12.21 -12.06 -1.34
CA VAL A 345 13.08 -12.09 -2.53
C VAL A 345 12.76 -13.34 -3.32
N THR A 346 11.93 -13.19 -4.35
CA THR A 346 11.52 -14.27 -5.24
C THR A 346 10.90 -13.71 -6.52
N ASN A 347 10.60 -14.56 -7.49
CA ASN A 347 9.85 -14.14 -8.67
C ASN A 347 8.34 -14.04 -8.38
N ALA A 348 7.64 -13.25 -9.18
CA ALA A 348 6.22 -12.99 -8.99
C ALA A 348 5.36 -14.25 -9.14
N GLN A 349 5.71 -15.17 -10.04
CA GLN A 349 4.96 -16.40 -10.28
C GLN A 349 4.94 -17.30 -9.05
N ASP A 350 6.12 -17.61 -8.52
CA ASP A 350 6.24 -18.50 -7.35
C ASP A 350 5.55 -17.89 -6.15
N PHE A 351 5.76 -16.58 -5.91
CA PHE A 351 5.09 -15.90 -4.81
C PHE A 351 3.57 -15.99 -4.90
N MET A 352 3.00 -15.60 -6.04
CA MET A 352 1.55 -15.53 -6.21
C MET A 352 0.90 -16.92 -6.11
N HIS A 353 1.52 -17.91 -6.76
CA HIS A 353 1.00 -19.27 -6.76
C HIS A 353 1.04 -19.92 -5.38
N VAL A 354 2.18 -19.81 -4.68
CA VAL A 354 2.34 -20.36 -3.33
C VAL A 354 1.45 -19.63 -2.32
N LEU A 355 1.38 -18.28 -2.40
CA LEU A 355 0.51 -17.51 -1.52
C LEU A 355 -0.96 -17.91 -1.70
N ARG A 356 -1.44 -18.00 -2.95
CA ARG A 356 -2.79 -18.47 -3.27
C ARG A 356 -3.07 -19.84 -2.64
N PHE A 357 -2.19 -20.81 -2.84
CA PHE A 357 -2.32 -22.15 -2.28
C PHE A 357 -2.51 -22.13 -0.75
N TYR A 358 -1.70 -21.33 -0.03
CA TYR A 358 -1.82 -21.21 1.42
C TYR A 358 -3.09 -20.47 1.86
N VAL A 359 -3.54 -19.46 1.09
CA VAL A 359 -4.79 -18.74 1.38
C VAL A 359 -5.99 -19.63 1.17
N GLU A 360 -6.04 -20.46 0.11
CA GLU A 360 -7.09 -21.44 -0.14
C GLU A 360 -7.16 -22.47 1.02
N ARG A 361 -6.02 -22.97 1.49
CA ARG A 361 -5.97 -23.87 2.66
C ARG A 361 -6.44 -23.20 3.93
N TRP A 362 -6.05 -21.96 4.16
CA TRP A 362 -6.50 -21.20 5.32
C TRP A 362 -8.02 -21.00 5.30
N GLN A 363 -8.61 -20.68 4.14
CA GLN A 363 -10.06 -20.56 3.98
C GLN A 363 -10.78 -21.87 4.32
N GLN A 364 -10.26 -23.01 3.87
CA GLN A 364 -10.84 -24.32 4.16
C GLN A 364 -10.77 -24.67 5.66
N ALA A 365 -9.69 -24.29 6.32
CA ALA A 365 -9.48 -24.54 7.76
C ALA A 365 -10.24 -23.57 8.68
N THR A 366 -10.67 -22.42 8.15
CA THR A 366 -11.28 -21.33 8.92
C THR A 366 -12.64 -20.96 8.33
N PRO A 367 -13.73 -21.65 8.70
CA PRO A 367 -15.06 -21.35 8.18
C PRO A 367 -15.45 -19.91 8.48
N VAL A 368 -16.01 -19.23 7.47
CA VAL A 368 -16.53 -17.87 7.57
C VAL A 368 -17.53 -17.81 8.72
N ARG A 369 -17.25 -17.01 9.74
CA ARG A 369 -18.27 -16.66 10.74
C ARG A 369 -19.35 -15.86 10.06
N THR A 370 -20.48 -16.49 9.77
CA THR A 370 -21.69 -15.74 9.39
C THR A 370 -22.00 -14.77 10.55
N PRO A 371 -22.15 -13.46 10.31
CA PRO A 371 -22.58 -12.55 11.37
C PRO A 371 -23.93 -13.04 11.89
N ALA A 372 -24.05 -13.17 13.22
CA ALA A 372 -25.32 -13.49 13.85
C ALA A 372 -26.38 -12.48 13.38
N PRO A 373 -27.61 -12.93 13.02
CA PRO A 373 -28.66 -12.00 12.65
C PRO A 373 -28.87 -11.02 13.81
N SER A 374 -28.78 -9.73 13.49
CA SER A 374 -29.07 -8.67 14.46
C SER A 374 -30.50 -8.89 14.98
N SER A 375 -30.60 -9.25 16.23
CA SER A 375 -31.90 -9.23 16.93
C SER A 375 -32.42 -7.79 16.89
N ARG A 376 -33.49 -7.61 16.14
CA ARG A 376 -34.28 -6.35 16.13
C ARG A 376 -34.98 -6.16 17.47
#